data_8bc7aafa4008fdd4aa6e1ba8080f064e
#
_entry.id   8bc7aafa4008fdd4aa6e1ba8080f064e
#
_cell.length_a   1.000
_cell.length_b   1.000
_cell.length_c   1.000
_cell.angle_alpha   90.00
_cell.angle_beta   90.00
_cell.angle_gamma   90.00
#
_symmetry.space_group_name_H-M   'P 1'
#
loop_
_entity.id
_entity.type
_entity.pdbx_description
1 polymer ?
#
loop_
_entity_poly.entity_id
_entity_poly.type
_entity_poly.pdbx_seq_one_letter_code
_entity_poly.pdbx_strand_id
1 'polypeptide(L)'
;MSHKQRVQLICLICFIALACVAARSKPAFMDRYNRDPLAKTELHNKCTVCHIGRGGGERNDFGEAFEYAGFRITPKLRAQFPDKFEREPAEKH
;
A
#
# COMPACT_ATOMS: atom_id res chain seq x y z
N MET A 1 21.26 -29.66 -25.47
CA MET A 1 20.65 -29.66 -24.12
C MET A 1 19.72 -30.81 -23.94
N SER A 2 19.83 -31.53 -22.84
CA SER A 2 18.90 -32.60 -22.57
C SER A 2 17.54 -32.04 -22.14
N HIS A 3 16.50 -32.84 -22.24
CA HIS A 3 15.19 -32.45 -21.79
C HIS A 3 15.18 -32.03 -20.33
N LYS A 4 15.92 -32.76 -19.50
CA LYS A 4 16.03 -32.47 -18.08
C LYS A 4 16.64 -31.10 -17.81
N GLN A 5 17.66 -30.73 -18.56
CA GLN A 5 18.30 -29.41 -18.43
C GLN A 5 17.37 -28.30 -18.85
N ARG A 6 16.58 -28.50 -19.89
CA ARG A 6 15.60 -27.50 -20.33
C ARG A 6 14.52 -27.25 -19.28
N VAL A 7 14.03 -28.32 -18.67
CA VAL A 7 13.02 -28.21 -17.61
C VAL A 7 13.56 -27.44 -16.41
N GLN A 8 14.79 -27.76 -16.00
CA GLN A 8 15.42 -27.06 -14.87
C GLN A 8 15.61 -25.57 -15.16
N LEU A 9 16.02 -25.22 -16.36
CA LEU A 9 16.22 -23.84 -16.76
C LEU A 9 14.90 -23.06 -16.75
N ILE A 10 13.85 -23.63 -17.28
CA ILE A 10 12.54 -23.01 -17.30
C ILE A 10 12.01 -22.78 -15.89
N CYS A 11 12.14 -23.76 -15.01
CA CYS A 11 11.72 -23.63 -13.62
C CYS A 11 12.49 -22.51 -12.89
N LEU A 12 13.79 -22.41 -13.14
CA LEU A 12 14.62 -21.38 -12.53
C LEU A 12 14.20 -19.98 -12.99
N ILE A 13 13.95 -19.82 -14.28
CA ILE A 13 13.51 -18.54 -14.84
C ILE A 13 12.15 -18.14 -14.26
N CYS A 14 11.21 -19.07 -14.17
CA CYS A 14 9.88 -18.81 -13.59
C CYS A 14 10.00 -18.39 -12.12
N PHE A 15 10.85 -19.04 -11.36
CA PHE A 15 11.05 -18.70 -9.94
C PHE A 15 11.62 -17.29 -9.79
N ILE A 16 12.60 -16.92 -10.59
CA ILE A 16 13.19 -15.58 -10.55
C ILE A 16 12.16 -14.53 -10.93
N ALA A 17 11.36 -14.78 -11.95
CA ALA A 17 10.31 -13.86 -12.39
C ALA A 17 9.28 -13.61 -11.29
N LEU A 18 8.85 -14.65 -10.59
CA LEU A 18 7.90 -14.52 -9.49
C LEU A 18 8.49 -13.71 -8.35
N ALA A 19 9.75 -13.94 -8.01
CA ALA A 19 10.42 -13.19 -6.95
C ALA A 19 10.53 -11.71 -7.30
N CYS A 20 10.83 -11.39 -8.55
CA CYS A 20 10.91 -9.99 -9.00
C CYS A 20 9.57 -9.30 -8.94
N VAL A 21 8.48 -9.96 -9.33
CA VAL A 21 7.14 -9.40 -9.25
C VAL A 21 6.77 -9.12 -7.80
N ALA A 22 7.03 -10.06 -6.90
CA ALA A 22 6.74 -9.88 -5.49
C ALA A 22 7.53 -8.72 -4.89
N ALA A 23 8.81 -8.58 -5.26
CA ALA A 23 9.66 -7.52 -4.73
C ALA A 23 9.22 -6.13 -5.20
N ARG A 24 8.61 -6.04 -6.37
CA ARG A 24 8.18 -4.76 -6.94
C ARG A 24 6.74 -4.40 -6.59
N SER A 25 5.94 -5.34 -6.16
CA SER A 25 4.54 -5.07 -5.88
C SER A 25 4.41 -4.26 -4.59
N LYS A 26 3.84 -3.08 -4.70
CA LYS A 26 3.45 -2.32 -3.54
C LYS A 26 2.08 -2.81 -3.10
N PRO A 27 1.80 -2.81 -1.79
CA PRO A 27 0.45 -3.11 -1.34
C PRO A 27 -0.54 -2.16 -1.99
N ALA A 28 -1.60 -2.71 -2.55
CA ALA A 28 -2.60 -1.91 -3.27
C ALA A 28 -3.21 -0.83 -2.38
N PHE A 29 -3.33 -1.10 -1.09
CA PHE A 29 -3.95 -0.17 -0.16
C PHE A 29 -3.02 1.01 0.17
N MET A 30 -1.72 0.77 0.25
CA MET A 30 -0.74 1.85 0.39
C MET A 30 -0.81 2.76 -0.83
N ASP A 31 -0.95 2.20 -2.02
CA ASP A 31 -1.07 2.96 -3.24
C ASP A 31 -2.31 3.85 -3.24
N ARG A 32 -3.42 3.35 -2.72
CA ARG A 32 -4.64 4.16 -2.60
C ARG A 32 -4.44 5.36 -1.70
N TYR A 33 -3.76 5.17 -0.57
CA TYR A 33 -3.44 6.29 0.29
C TYR A 33 -2.51 7.28 -0.41
N ASN A 34 -1.46 6.79 -1.04
CA ASN A 34 -0.47 7.65 -1.71
C ASN A 34 -1.08 8.48 -2.85
N ARG A 35 -2.10 7.95 -3.51
CA ARG A 35 -2.75 8.62 -4.64
C ARG A 35 -3.80 9.63 -4.21
N ASP A 36 -4.19 9.61 -2.96
CA ASP A 36 -5.16 10.58 -2.49
C ASP A 36 -4.52 11.98 -2.52
N PRO A 37 -5.19 12.97 -3.14
CA PRO A 37 -4.60 14.30 -3.28
C PRO A 37 -4.34 14.99 -1.95
N LEU A 38 -4.99 14.57 -0.89
CA LEU A 38 -4.82 15.17 0.43
C LEU A 38 -3.93 14.33 1.34
N ALA A 39 -3.44 13.18 0.89
CA ALA A 39 -2.51 12.40 1.70
C ALA A 39 -1.21 13.16 1.89
N LYS A 40 -0.74 13.22 3.14
CA LYS A 40 0.50 13.94 3.43
C LYS A 40 1.68 13.29 2.73
N THR A 41 2.44 14.08 2.01
CA THR A 41 3.57 13.60 1.23
C THR A 41 4.62 12.91 2.11
N GLU A 42 4.86 13.43 3.30
CA GLU A 42 5.83 12.84 4.22
C GLU A 42 5.41 11.46 4.74
N LEU A 43 4.15 11.08 4.55
CA LEU A 43 3.64 9.79 4.97
C LEU A 43 3.54 8.78 3.82
N HIS A 44 3.88 9.18 2.61
CA HIS A 44 3.84 8.27 1.47
C HIS A 44 4.82 7.13 1.66
N ASN A 45 4.43 5.93 1.25
CA ASN A 45 5.26 4.72 1.29
C ASN A 45 5.67 4.28 2.70
N LYS A 46 4.94 4.70 3.71
CA LYS A 46 5.22 4.31 5.09
C LYS A 46 4.19 3.30 5.59
N CYS A 47 4.65 2.13 5.96
CA CYS A 47 3.77 1.10 6.52
C CYS A 47 3.12 1.55 7.82
N THR A 48 3.77 2.45 8.54
CA THR A 48 3.28 2.94 9.83
C THR A 48 2.05 3.83 9.71
N VAL A 49 1.65 4.22 8.51
CA VAL A 49 0.38 4.93 8.31
C VAL A 49 -0.79 4.03 8.71
N CYS A 50 -0.72 2.75 8.37
CA CYS A 50 -1.81 1.79 8.62
C CYS A 50 -1.45 0.74 9.67
N HIS A 51 -0.18 0.55 9.99
CA HIS A 51 0.27 -0.52 10.86
C HIS A 51 1.10 0.02 12.01
N ILE A 52 1.04 -0.71 13.13
CA ILE A 52 1.90 -0.44 14.27
C ILE A 52 3.24 -1.12 13.98
N GLY A 53 4.31 -0.33 14.06
CA GLY A 53 5.64 -0.85 13.78
C GLY A 53 5.97 -0.89 12.29
N ARG A 54 7.18 -1.32 12.00
CA ARG A 54 7.70 -1.36 10.64
C ARG A 54 7.32 -2.66 9.95
N GLY A 55 7.13 -2.61 8.65
CA GLY A 55 6.97 -3.80 7.82
C GLY A 55 5.59 -4.42 7.85
N GLY A 56 4.61 -3.75 8.38
CA GLY A 56 3.25 -4.28 8.46
C GLY A 56 3.02 -4.99 9.79
N GLY A 57 2.03 -5.83 9.88
CA GLY A 57 1.66 -6.49 11.10
C GLY A 57 0.34 -5.96 11.60
N GLU A 58 0.23 -5.71 12.90
CA GLU A 58 -1.03 -5.23 13.48
C GLU A 58 -1.39 -3.85 12.94
N ARG A 59 -2.66 -3.66 12.61
CA ARG A 59 -3.15 -2.38 12.10
C ARG A 59 -3.37 -1.41 13.24
N ASN A 60 -3.09 -0.13 12.97
CA ASN A 60 -3.44 0.94 13.88
C ASN A 60 -4.88 1.39 13.63
N ASP A 61 -5.33 2.42 14.36
CA ASP A 61 -6.71 2.90 14.24
C ASP A 61 -7.05 3.33 12.81
N PHE A 62 -6.13 4.00 12.14
CA PHE A 62 -6.35 4.41 10.76
C PHE A 62 -6.47 3.20 9.84
N GLY A 63 -5.59 2.22 10.00
CA GLY A 63 -5.62 1.00 9.18
C GLY A 63 -6.94 0.27 9.33
N GLU A 64 -7.45 0.17 10.55
CA GLU A 64 -8.73 -0.47 10.81
C GLU A 64 -9.89 0.31 10.21
N ALA A 65 -9.90 1.63 10.36
CA ALA A 65 -10.95 2.47 9.79
C ALA A 65 -10.92 2.45 8.26
N PHE A 66 -9.73 2.39 7.68
CA PHE A 66 -9.56 2.30 6.24
C PHE A 66 -10.15 0.98 5.71
N GLU A 67 -9.88 -0.12 6.40
CA GLU A 67 -10.48 -1.41 6.05
C GLU A 67 -12.00 -1.36 6.18
N TYR A 68 -12.49 -0.77 7.26
CA TYR A 68 -13.92 -0.65 7.49
C TYR A 68 -14.61 0.16 6.39
N ALA A 69 -13.92 1.13 5.82
CA ALA A 69 -14.41 1.94 4.72
C ALA A 69 -14.28 1.23 3.36
N GLY A 70 -13.93 -0.04 3.34
CA GLY A 70 -13.74 -0.79 2.11
C GLY A 70 -12.49 -0.40 1.36
N PHE A 71 -11.48 0.06 2.07
CA PHE A 71 -10.20 0.53 1.52
C PHE A 71 -10.38 1.70 0.56
N ARG A 72 -11.33 2.57 0.88
CA ARG A 72 -11.58 3.79 0.13
C ARG A 72 -11.30 4.99 1.01
N ILE A 73 -10.65 5.99 0.42
CA ILE A 73 -10.43 7.24 1.11
C ILE A 73 -11.65 8.12 0.88
N THR A 74 -12.37 8.41 1.95
CA THR A 74 -13.60 9.19 1.91
C THR A 74 -13.41 10.48 2.69
N PRO A 75 -14.24 11.52 2.46
CA PRO A 75 -14.18 12.72 3.28
C PRO A 75 -14.36 12.43 4.77
N LYS A 76 -15.20 11.46 5.11
CA LYS A 76 -15.39 11.05 6.50
C LYS A 76 -14.11 10.49 7.10
N LEU A 77 -13.41 9.62 6.35
CA LEU A 77 -12.16 9.04 6.80
C LEU A 77 -11.10 10.11 7.02
N ARG A 78 -10.99 11.07 6.09
CA ARG A 78 -10.04 12.18 6.25
C ARG A 78 -10.35 13.01 7.49
N ALA A 79 -11.62 13.27 7.73
CA ALA A 79 -12.02 14.05 8.90
C ALA A 79 -11.72 13.33 10.21
N GLN A 80 -11.79 12.01 10.21
CA GLN A 80 -11.48 11.21 11.40
C GLN A 80 -9.98 11.15 11.70
N PHE A 81 -9.14 11.34 10.69
CA PHE A 81 -7.68 11.22 10.84
C PHE A 81 -6.97 12.42 10.23
N PRO A 82 -7.14 13.60 10.82
CA PRO A 82 -6.52 14.81 10.26
C PRO A 82 -5.00 14.79 10.28
N ASP A 83 -4.39 13.94 11.07
CA ASP A 83 -2.95 13.78 11.10
C ASP A 83 -2.40 13.01 9.90
N LYS A 84 -3.26 12.34 9.13
CA LYS A 84 -2.87 11.57 7.95
C LYS A 84 -3.08 12.31 6.65
N PHE A 85 -3.77 13.43 6.68
CA PHE A 85 -4.16 14.14 5.46
C PHE A 85 -3.89 15.63 5.59
N GLU A 86 -3.60 16.25 4.46
CA GLU A 86 -3.54 17.70 4.40
C GLU A 86 -4.92 18.27 4.60
N ARG A 87 -4.97 19.48 5.12
CA ARG A 87 -6.23 20.17 5.29
C ARG A 87 -6.84 20.43 3.92
N GLU A 88 -8.11 20.11 3.74
CA GLU A 88 -8.78 20.48 2.52
C GLU A 88 -8.74 21.98 2.34
N PRO A 89 -8.49 22.45 1.10
CA PRO A 89 -8.59 23.87 0.83
C PRO A 89 -9.95 24.38 1.30
N ALA A 90 -9.96 25.49 2.02
CA ALA A 90 -11.21 26.03 2.49
C ALA A 90 -12.14 26.23 1.30
N GLU A 91 -13.30 25.63 1.38
CA GLU A 91 -14.27 25.79 0.32
C GLU A 91 -14.66 27.26 0.22
N LYS A 92 -14.64 27.77 -0.98
CA LYS A 92 -15.03 29.14 -1.21
C LYS A 92 -16.52 29.17 -1.38
N HIS A 93 -17.19 29.30 -0.31
CA HIS A 93 -18.64 29.34 -0.34
C HIS A 93 -19.13 30.75 -0.49
#